data_fac199b7f225a30ea3872c4dc83cbb09
#
_entry.id   fac199b7f225a30ea3872c4dc83cbb09
#
_cell.length_a   1.000
_cell.length_b   1.000
_cell.length_c   1.000
_cell.angle_alpha   90.00
_cell.angle_beta   90.00
_cell.angle_gamma   90.00
#
_symmetry.space_group_name_H-M   'P 1'
#
loop_
_entity.id
_entity.type
_entity.pdbx_description
1 polymer ?
#
loop_
_entity_poly.entity_id
_entity_poly.type
_entity_poly.pdbx_seq_one_letter_code
_entity_poly.pdbx_strand_id
1 'polypeptide(L)'
;MRNRLLIIFGLLVALATIIEGLLAIRTARKAVIEKIETHLTDKATDTAEIIDGRITAFWQFLEGVARMPAMRDRSVSFSEKSRLLDIEAAFNDQIMEFNIADPQGNLWLSDGSQQDIRSLDWYKNSNQKNYASEPFMSPVYHKLVIGFIVPVFDDNRNFIASLVVSADGLWLSEQIKDIVVGKTGNCSIVGRTGITIADKDKELVKKRLNISEEAKKDRTLQSLAAFIKMIVASDISSVGYYEYEGTKKIASYATMKTTDWTIAVSAPVYEFMGTVDALRNRMMLTGVTILVIILISTFFVAGGMIKPVNRIVTALKGIAQGEGDLTVRLPIHGNDEITDLSQYFNQTISKIGASIQNVGINTNVMEDIGNELASNMTETASAVHEISANIDGVRQQALTQSASVTETAATVEEIIRTIKQLNSSIENQVASVAQSSSAVEQMVANIASITQTLDKTNDVI
;
A
#
# COMPACT_ATOMS: atom_id res chain seq x y z
N MET A 1 -12.45 9.79 52.18
CA MET A 1 -11.20 10.21 51.48
C MET A 1 -10.73 9.18 50.47
N ARG A 2 -10.50 7.92 50.86
CA ARG A 2 -10.01 6.83 50.01
C ARG A 2 -10.77 6.70 48.67
N ASN A 3 -12.11 6.62 48.68
CA ASN A 3 -12.89 6.45 47.47
C ASN A 3 -12.82 7.67 46.54
N ARG A 4 -12.68 8.89 47.08
CA ARG A 4 -12.49 10.10 46.27
C ARG A 4 -11.14 10.12 45.57
N LEU A 5 -10.07 9.69 46.24
CA LEU A 5 -8.74 9.58 45.63
C LEU A 5 -8.70 8.52 44.52
N LEU A 6 -9.28 7.33 44.79
CA LEU A 6 -9.39 6.28 43.81
C LEU A 6 -10.15 6.72 42.53
N ILE A 7 -11.27 7.45 42.72
CA ILE A 7 -12.06 7.95 41.59
C ILE A 7 -11.29 9.02 40.81
N ILE A 8 -10.68 9.99 41.51
CA ILE A 8 -9.97 11.09 40.85
C ILE A 8 -8.74 10.55 40.07
N PHE A 9 -7.89 9.76 40.72
CA PHE A 9 -6.70 9.20 40.08
C PHE A 9 -7.08 8.20 38.95
N GLY A 10 -8.07 7.34 39.20
CA GLY A 10 -8.58 6.42 38.19
C GLY A 10 -9.13 7.14 36.97
N LEU A 11 -9.90 8.22 37.15
CA LEU A 11 -10.48 9.02 36.08
C LEU A 11 -9.40 9.79 35.30
N LEU A 12 -8.42 10.38 35.97
CA LEU A 12 -7.31 11.07 35.34
C LEU A 12 -6.47 10.14 34.48
N VAL A 13 -6.13 8.96 34.99
CA VAL A 13 -5.34 7.98 34.23
C VAL A 13 -6.14 7.40 33.07
N ALA A 14 -7.42 7.07 33.31
CA ALA A 14 -8.28 6.59 32.22
C ALA A 14 -8.42 7.64 31.10
N LEU A 15 -8.60 8.92 31.48
CA LEU A 15 -8.68 10.00 30.47
C LEU A 15 -7.36 10.16 29.70
N ALA A 16 -6.24 10.17 30.39
CA ALA A 16 -4.91 10.28 29.76
C ALA A 16 -4.65 9.11 28.79
N THR A 17 -4.87 7.86 29.23
CA THR A 17 -4.66 6.68 28.41
C THR A 17 -5.61 6.63 27.21
N ILE A 18 -6.86 7.09 27.34
CA ILE A 18 -7.81 7.18 26.23
C ILE A 18 -7.35 8.24 25.22
N ILE A 19 -6.93 9.42 25.67
CA ILE A 19 -6.46 10.49 24.76
C ILE A 19 -5.21 10.04 24.00
N GLU A 20 -4.22 9.51 24.69
CA GLU A 20 -2.98 9.00 24.06
C GLU A 20 -3.28 7.86 23.10
N GLY A 21 -4.17 6.93 23.51
CA GLY A 21 -4.61 5.84 22.66
C GLY A 21 -5.28 6.31 21.37
N LEU A 22 -6.19 7.26 21.47
CA LEU A 22 -6.87 7.83 20.29
C LEU A 22 -5.90 8.57 19.36
N LEU A 23 -4.98 9.35 19.92
CA LEU A 23 -3.96 10.06 19.14
C LEU A 23 -3.02 9.08 18.42
N ALA A 24 -2.52 8.08 19.13
CA ALA A 24 -1.64 7.07 18.57
C ALA A 24 -2.31 6.28 17.44
N ILE A 25 -3.57 5.84 17.64
CA ILE A 25 -4.34 5.12 16.61
C ILE A 25 -4.59 6.01 15.40
N ARG A 26 -4.96 7.28 15.58
CA ARG A 26 -5.14 8.23 14.47
C ARG A 26 -3.85 8.43 13.69
N THR A 27 -2.74 8.63 14.38
CA THR A 27 -1.43 8.82 13.75
C THR A 27 -0.98 7.57 13.00
N ALA A 28 -1.09 6.40 13.63
CA ALA A 28 -0.77 5.13 12.99
C ALA A 28 -1.63 4.87 11.75
N ARG A 29 -2.94 5.12 11.85
CA ARG A 29 -3.86 4.96 10.73
C ARG A 29 -3.50 5.89 9.56
N LYS A 30 -3.21 7.15 9.85
CA LYS A 30 -2.79 8.13 8.84
C LYS A 30 -1.50 7.69 8.16
N ALA A 31 -0.49 7.32 8.92
CA ALA A 31 0.80 6.86 8.38
C ALA A 31 0.67 5.59 7.53
N VAL A 32 -0.18 4.63 7.95
CA VAL A 32 -0.46 3.41 7.18
C VAL A 32 -1.16 3.78 5.87
N ILE A 33 -2.18 4.65 5.91
CA ILE A 33 -2.90 5.09 4.71
C ILE A 33 -1.95 5.80 3.73
N GLU A 34 -1.17 6.78 4.17
CA GLU A 34 -0.21 7.51 3.32
C GLU A 34 0.79 6.55 2.66
N LYS A 35 1.29 5.57 3.41
CA LYS A 35 2.21 4.57 2.86
C LYS A 35 1.53 3.68 1.81
N ILE A 36 0.27 3.31 2.02
CA ILE A 36 -0.51 2.52 1.09
C ILE A 36 -0.81 3.34 -0.18
N GLU A 37 -1.21 4.59 -0.03
CA GLU A 37 -1.47 5.49 -1.16
C GLU A 37 -0.25 5.62 -2.06
N THR A 38 0.93 5.85 -1.48
CA THR A 38 2.19 5.90 -2.23
C THR A 38 2.47 4.57 -2.93
N HIS A 39 2.44 3.47 -2.18
CA HIS A 39 2.71 2.14 -2.76
C HIS A 39 1.72 1.76 -3.88
N LEU A 40 0.45 2.09 -3.72
CA LEU A 40 -0.56 1.85 -4.76
C LEU A 40 -0.32 2.72 -5.99
N THR A 41 0.07 3.98 -5.79
CA THR A 41 0.38 4.89 -6.90
C THR A 41 1.57 4.41 -7.71
N ASP A 42 2.64 4.01 -7.03
CA ASP A 42 3.81 3.41 -7.68
C ASP A 42 3.40 2.15 -8.44
N LYS A 43 2.62 1.27 -7.80
CA LYS A 43 2.15 0.03 -8.42
C LYS A 43 1.28 0.26 -9.65
N ALA A 44 0.37 1.24 -9.61
CA ALA A 44 -0.48 1.58 -10.75
C ALA A 44 0.36 2.15 -11.91
N THR A 45 1.32 3.03 -11.59
CA THR A 45 2.23 3.64 -12.57
C THR A 45 3.13 2.58 -13.21
N ASP A 46 3.80 1.75 -12.40
CA ASP A 46 4.64 0.66 -12.90
C ASP A 46 3.85 -0.31 -13.79
N THR A 47 2.61 -0.63 -13.37
CA THR A 47 1.74 -1.50 -14.14
C THR A 47 1.37 -0.85 -15.48
N ALA A 48 1.04 0.45 -15.46
CA ALA A 48 0.74 1.18 -16.70
C ALA A 48 1.95 1.17 -17.66
N GLU A 49 3.15 1.41 -17.15
CA GLU A 49 4.37 1.37 -17.96
C GLU A 49 4.67 -0.04 -18.53
N ILE A 50 4.46 -1.09 -17.73
CA ILE A 50 4.64 -2.48 -18.18
C ILE A 50 3.66 -2.81 -19.30
N ILE A 51 2.37 -2.46 -19.15
CA ILE A 51 1.36 -2.75 -20.15
C ILE A 51 1.56 -1.86 -21.40
N ASP A 52 1.92 -0.59 -21.23
CA ASP A 52 2.31 0.29 -22.33
C ASP A 52 3.50 -0.27 -23.11
N GLY A 53 4.50 -0.80 -22.41
CA GLY A 53 5.64 -1.47 -23.04
C GLY A 53 5.23 -2.68 -23.88
N ARG A 54 4.31 -3.50 -23.39
CA ARG A 54 3.78 -4.65 -24.13
C ARG A 54 2.97 -4.24 -25.33
N ILE A 55 2.11 -3.24 -25.20
CA ILE A 55 1.34 -2.69 -26.32
C ILE A 55 2.28 -2.04 -27.35
N THR A 56 3.30 -1.32 -26.89
CA THR A 56 4.31 -0.74 -27.78
C THR A 56 5.07 -1.82 -28.56
N ALA A 57 5.48 -2.90 -27.90
CA ALA A 57 6.13 -4.02 -28.57
C ALA A 57 5.19 -4.67 -29.61
N PHE A 58 3.91 -4.80 -29.28
CA PHE A 58 2.91 -5.29 -30.21
C PHE A 58 2.73 -4.33 -31.40
N TRP A 59 2.68 -3.02 -31.17
CA TRP A 59 2.68 -2.01 -32.24
C TRP A 59 3.90 -2.12 -33.13
N GLN A 60 5.10 -2.26 -32.58
CA GLN A 60 6.33 -2.39 -33.32
C GLN A 60 6.33 -3.63 -34.22
N PHE A 61 5.80 -4.74 -33.72
CA PHE A 61 5.59 -5.95 -34.53
C PHE A 61 4.63 -5.68 -35.69
N LEU A 62 3.45 -5.11 -35.43
CA LEU A 62 2.45 -4.80 -36.44
C LEU A 62 2.97 -3.80 -37.49
N GLU A 63 3.71 -2.78 -37.06
CA GLU A 63 4.39 -1.84 -37.97
C GLU A 63 5.44 -2.54 -38.84
N GLY A 64 6.14 -3.52 -38.25
CA GLY A 64 7.06 -4.38 -39.01
C GLY A 64 6.35 -5.10 -40.17
N VAL A 65 5.18 -5.68 -39.87
CA VAL A 65 4.32 -6.32 -40.87
C VAL A 65 3.80 -5.30 -41.88
N ALA A 66 3.36 -4.11 -41.42
CA ALA A 66 2.91 -3.04 -42.32
C ALA A 66 4.00 -2.57 -43.30
N ARG A 67 5.28 -2.73 -42.96
CA ARG A 67 6.46 -2.38 -43.78
C ARG A 67 6.92 -3.51 -44.68
N MET A 68 6.32 -4.68 -44.62
CA MET A 68 6.67 -5.78 -45.53
C MET A 68 6.49 -5.33 -47.00
N PRO A 69 7.41 -5.70 -47.92
CA PRO A 69 7.33 -5.26 -49.33
C PRO A 69 5.96 -5.54 -49.95
N ALA A 70 5.39 -6.72 -49.72
CA ALA A 70 4.08 -7.08 -50.25
C ALA A 70 2.95 -6.17 -49.76
N MET A 71 3.03 -5.69 -48.49
CA MET A 71 2.01 -4.77 -47.95
C MET A 71 2.09 -3.40 -48.57
N ARG A 72 3.30 -2.92 -48.89
CA ARG A 72 3.57 -1.59 -49.44
C ARG A 72 3.40 -1.50 -50.95
N ASP A 73 3.47 -2.64 -51.62
CA ASP A 73 3.35 -2.71 -53.09
C ASP A 73 1.90 -2.52 -53.51
N ARG A 74 1.63 -1.49 -54.32
CA ARG A 74 0.30 -1.22 -54.89
C ARG A 74 -0.11 -2.22 -55.94
N SER A 75 0.83 -2.95 -56.54
CA SER A 75 0.54 -3.97 -57.56
C SER A 75 -0.02 -5.26 -56.95
N VAL A 76 0.25 -5.53 -55.68
CA VAL A 76 -0.29 -6.67 -54.95
C VAL A 76 -1.74 -6.37 -54.55
N SER A 77 -2.67 -7.24 -54.91
CA SER A 77 -4.09 -7.08 -54.61
C SER A 77 -4.35 -7.17 -53.09
N PHE A 78 -5.43 -6.52 -52.64
CA PHE A 78 -5.82 -6.59 -51.22
C PHE A 78 -6.18 -8.01 -50.77
N SER A 79 -6.77 -8.81 -51.64
CA SER A 79 -7.04 -10.23 -51.39
C SER A 79 -5.75 -11.02 -51.14
N GLU A 80 -4.72 -10.82 -51.99
CA GLU A 80 -3.43 -11.49 -51.79
C GLU A 80 -2.71 -10.98 -50.52
N LYS A 81 -2.76 -9.68 -50.25
CA LYS A 81 -2.25 -9.12 -48.98
C LYS A 81 -2.92 -9.76 -47.77
N SER A 82 -4.26 -9.89 -47.81
CA SER A 82 -5.00 -10.52 -46.69
C SER A 82 -4.60 -11.99 -46.50
N ARG A 83 -4.39 -12.74 -47.60
CA ARG A 83 -3.92 -14.13 -47.56
C ARG A 83 -2.51 -14.24 -46.93
N LEU A 84 -1.60 -13.33 -47.26
CA LEU A 84 -0.27 -13.28 -46.67
C LEU A 84 -0.34 -12.95 -45.18
N LEU A 85 -1.23 -12.05 -44.79
CA LEU A 85 -1.45 -11.68 -43.37
C LEU A 85 -2.00 -12.85 -42.56
N ASP A 86 -2.86 -13.67 -43.13
CA ASP A 86 -3.38 -14.87 -42.48
C ASP A 86 -2.27 -15.89 -42.16
N ILE A 87 -1.28 -16.00 -43.05
CA ILE A 87 -0.08 -16.81 -42.79
C ILE A 87 0.72 -16.24 -41.63
N GLU A 88 0.93 -14.92 -41.60
CA GLU A 88 1.64 -14.25 -40.49
C GLU A 88 0.91 -14.35 -39.16
N ALA A 89 -0.42 -14.33 -39.17
CA ALA A 89 -1.24 -14.52 -37.98
C ALA A 89 -0.94 -15.84 -37.25
N ALA A 90 -0.69 -16.91 -38.04
CA ALA A 90 -0.41 -18.23 -37.49
C ALA A 90 0.90 -18.33 -36.68
N PHE A 91 1.79 -17.35 -36.79
CA PHE A 91 3.05 -17.30 -36.05
C PHE A 91 2.95 -16.50 -34.74
N ASN A 92 1.78 -15.92 -34.43
CA ASN A 92 1.60 -15.12 -33.21
C ASN A 92 0.29 -15.47 -32.51
N ASP A 93 0.37 -16.22 -31.44
CA ASP A 93 -0.77 -16.70 -30.65
C ASP A 93 -1.67 -15.58 -30.09
N GLN A 94 -1.19 -14.32 -30.07
CA GLN A 94 -1.96 -13.17 -29.61
C GLN A 94 -2.92 -12.66 -30.69
N ILE A 95 -2.67 -13.00 -31.96
CA ILE A 95 -3.43 -12.55 -33.10
C ILE A 95 -4.46 -13.62 -33.45
N MET A 96 -5.72 -13.24 -33.36
CA MET A 96 -6.83 -14.08 -33.84
C MET A 96 -7.00 -13.94 -35.33
N GLU A 97 -6.73 -12.73 -35.84
CA GLU A 97 -6.95 -12.39 -37.23
C GLU A 97 -6.10 -11.22 -37.65
N PHE A 98 -5.63 -11.33 -38.90
CA PHE A 98 -4.90 -10.29 -39.57
C PHE A 98 -5.59 -9.99 -40.90
N ASN A 99 -6.14 -8.80 -41.01
CA ASN A 99 -6.85 -8.36 -42.19
C ASN A 99 -6.28 -7.02 -42.69
N ILE A 100 -6.68 -6.60 -43.89
CA ILE A 100 -6.29 -5.32 -44.44
C ILE A 100 -7.53 -4.57 -44.94
N ALA A 101 -7.63 -3.30 -44.59
CA ALA A 101 -8.66 -2.41 -45.11
C ALA A 101 -8.10 -1.49 -46.17
N ASP A 102 -8.81 -1.39 -47.29
CA ASP A 102 -8.48 -0.45 -48.35
C ASP A 102 -8.79 1.02 -47.93
N PRO A 103 -8.31 2.02 -48.69
CA PRO A 103 -8.59 3.42 -48.38
C PRO A 103 -10.08 3.79 -48.45
N GLN A 104 -10.91 2.94 -49.06
CA GLN A 104 -12.35 3.10 -49.17
C GLN A 104 -13.09 2.53 -47.94
N GLY A 105 -12.36 1.85 -47.03
CA GLY A 105 -12.92 1.24 -45.82
C GLY A 105 -13.58 -0.11 -46.06
N ASN A 106 -13.18 -0.84 -47.10
CA ASN A 106 -13.53 -2.23 -47.24
C ASN A 106 -12.45 -3.10 -46.58
N LEU A 107 -12.84 -3.89 -45.61
CA LEU A 107 -11.99 -4.88 -44.95
C LEU A 107 -11.95 -6.14 -45.80
N TRP A 108 -10.76 -6.54 -46.20
CA TRP A 108 -10.51 -7.74 -46.98
C TRP A 108 -10.12 -8.89 -46.07
N LEU A 109 -10.87 -9.98 -46.13
CA LEU A 109 -10.65 -11.20 -45.35
C LEU A 109 -9.79 -12.20 -46.13
N SER A 110 -9.20 -13.17 -45.43
CA SER A 110 -8.32 -14.18 -46.04
C SER A 110 -9.03 -15.08 -47.05
N ASP A 111 -10.35 -15.24 -46.93
CA ASP A 111 -11.19 -15.97 -47.88
C ASP A 111 -11.54 -15.17 -49.16
N GLY A 112 -11.07 -13.92 -49.25
CA GLY A 112 -11.32 -13.00 -50.36
C GLY A 112 -12.64 -12.22 -50.22
N SER A 113 -13.43 -12.46 -49.20
CA SER A 113 -14.64 -11.67 -48.91
C SER A 113 -14.31 -10.26 -48.42
N GLN A 114 -15.29 -9.36 -48.54
CA GLN A 114 -15.15 -7.97 -48.15
C GLN A 114 -16.25 -7.57 -47.16
N GLN A 115 -15.89 -6.71 -46.21
CA GLN A 115 -16.82 -6.11 -45.29
C GLN A 115 -16.62 -4.59 -45.21
N ASP A 116 -17.70 -3.83 -45.29
CA ASP A 116 -17.66 -2.38 -45.10
C ASP A 116 -17.54 -2.06 -43.60
N ILE A 117 -16.43 -1.44 -43.24
CA ILE A 117 -16.12 -1.05 -41.85
C ILE A 117 -16.20 0.46 -41.59
N ARG A 118 -16.61 1.25 -42.60
CA ARG A 118 -16.67 2.72 -42.50
C ARG A 118 -17.59 3.25 -41.40
N SER A 119 -18.64 2.50 -41.09
CA SER A 119 -19.59 2.86 -40.03
C SER A 119 -19.05 2.61 -38.61
N LEU A 120 -18.02 1.77 -38.47
CA LEU A 120 -17.50 1.35 -37.17
C LEU A 120 -16.67 2.46 -36.51
N ASP A 121 -17.00 2.78 -35.27
CA ASP A 121 -16.40 3.90 -34.54
C ASP A 121 -14.88 3.72 -34.35
N TRP A 122 -14.43 2.50 -34.10
CA TRP A 122 -13.00 2.21 -33.95
C TRP A 122 -12.20 2.45 -35.26
N TYR A 123 -12.81 2.25 -36.42
CA TYR A 123 -12.17 2.55 -37.71
C TYR A 123 -12.12 4.06 -37.99
N LYS A 124 -13.20 4.77 -37.70
CA LYS A 124 -13.23 6.24 -37.80
C LYS A 124 -12.21 6.91 -36.89
N ASN A 125 -12.09 6.40 -35.66
CA ASN A 125 -11.21 6.97 -34.65
C ASN A 125 -9.72 6.73 -34.95
N SER A 126 -9.37 5.74 -35.79
CA SER A 126 -7.98 5.47 -36.13
C SER A 126 -7.31 6.63 -36.87
N ASN A 127 -8.06 7.33 -37.73
CA ASN A 127 -7.62 8.51 -38.50
C ASN A 127 -6.19 8.37 -39.07
N GLN A 128 -5.91 7.24 -39.71
CA GLN A 128 -4.60 6.88 -40.31
C GLN A 128 -3.43 6.91 -39.27
N LYS A 129 -3.72 6.60 -38.03
CA LYS A 129 -2.74 6.45 -36.96
C LYS A 129 -2.90 5.08 -36.31
N ASN A 130 -1.88 4.68 -35.56
CA ASN A 130 -2.01 3.51 -34.70
C ASN A 130 -3.16 3.74 -33.72
N TYR A 131 -4.08 2.80 -33.68
CA TYR A 131 -5.26 2.88 -32.81
C TYR A 131 -5.60 1.52 -32.24
N ALA A 132 -5.82 1.47 -30.94
CA ALA A 132 -6.38 0.31 -30.23
C ALA A 132 -7.81 0.59 -29.83
N SER A 133 -8.71 -0.33 -30.18
CA SER A 133 -10.11 -0.23 -29.80
C SER A 133 -10.34 -0.77 -28.39
N GLU A 134 -11.39 -0.29 -27.74
CA GLU A 134 -11.95 -1.01 -26.60
C GLU A 134 -12.51 -2.37 -27.06
N PRO A 135 -12.65 -3.38 -26.17
CA PRO A 135 -13.18 -4.70 -26.55
C PRO A 135 -14.57 -4.58 -27.19
N PHE A 136 -14.76 -5.26 -28.32
CA PHE A 136 -16.04 -5.32 -29.01
C PHE A 136 -16.31 -6.71 -29.55
N MET A 137 -17.58 -7.02 -29.82
CA MET A 137 -17.93 -8.25 -30.53
C MET A 137 -17.61 -8.08 -31.99
N SER A 138 -16.68 -8.88 -32.51
CA SER A 138 -16.37 -8.89 -33.94
C SER A 138 -17.61 -9.26 -34.75
N PRO A 139 -18.03 -8.43 -35.68
CA PRO A 139 -19.17 -8.77 -36.55
C PRO A 139 -18.86 -9.91 -37.51
N VAL A 140 -17.56 -10.17 -37.75
CA VAL A 140 -17.09 -11.25 -38.66
C VAL A 140 -17.06 -12.59 -37.95
N TYR A 141 -16.49 -12.63 -36.75
CA TYR A 141 -16.14 -13.89 -36.06
C TYR A 141 -17.00 -14.18 -34.84
N HIS A 142 -17.88 -13.26 -34.46
CA HIS A 142 -18.76 -13.38 -33.31
C HIS A 142 -18.01 -13.70 -32.01
N LYS A 143 -16.78 -13.19 -31.87
CA LYS A 143 -15.91 -13.29 -30.70
C LYS A 143 -15.61 -11.90 -30.14
N LEU A 144 -15.33 -11.85 -28.86
CA LEU A 144 -14.83 -10.62 -28.22
C LEU A 144 -13.38 -10.38 -28.63
N VAL A 145 -13.10 -9.24 -29.21
CA VAL A 145 -11.78 -8.87 -29.71
C VAL A 145 -11.40 -7.46 -29.29
N ILE A 146 -10.09 -7.20 -29.21
CA ILE A 146 -9.51 -5.86 -29.23
C ILE A 146 -8.93 -5.64 -30.62
N GLY A 147 -9.40 -4.61 -31.31
CA GLY A 147 -8.91 -4.25 -32.64
C GLY A 147 -7.69 -3.35 -32.58
N PHE A 148 -6.67 -3.68 -33.31
CA PHE A 148 -5.51 -2.83 -33.53
C PHE A 148 -5.46 -2.42 -35.00
N ILE A 149 -5.28 -1.13 -35.25
CA ILE A 149 -5.20 -0.58 -36.60
C ILE A 149 -3.84 0.06 -36.79
N VAL A 150 -3.16 -0.32 -37.86
CA VAL A 150 -1.86 0.25 -38.23
C VAL A 150 -1.94 0.74 -39.69
N PRO A 151 -1.61 1.99 -39.96
CA PRO A 151 -1.61 2.50 -41.33
C PRO A 151 -0.44 1.91 -42.13
N VAL A 152 -0.73 1.59 -43.36
CA VAL A 152 0.25 1.12 -44.35
C VAL A 152 0.52 2.24 -45.33
N PHE A 153 1.80 2.55 -45.54
CA PHE A 153 2.25 3.58 -46.47
C PHE A 153 3.12 2.95 -47.57
N ASP A 154 3.00 3.45 -48.77
CA ASP A 154 3.90 3.09 -49.89
C ASP A 154 5.31 3.69 -49.68
N ASP A 155 6.21 3.44 -50.63
CA ASP A 155 7.58 3.95 -50.56
C ASP A 155 7.67 5.47 -50.65
N ASN A 156 6.65 6.13 -51.16
CA ASN A 156 6.51 7.59 -51.23
C ASN A 156 5.79 8.19 -50.02
N ARG A 157 5.52 7.37 -48.96
CA ARG A 157 4.78 7.76 -47.75
C ARG A 157 3.31 8.14 -47.99
N ASN A 158 2.71 7.70 -49.09
CA ASN A 158 1.27 7.83 -49.30
C ASN A 158 0.55 6.71 -48.54
N PHE A 159 -0.53 7.06 -47.87
CA PHE A 159 -1.43 6.07 -47.27
C PHE A 159 -2.07 5.20 -48.35
N ILE A 160 -2.01 3.89 -48.16
CA ILE A 160 -2.55 2.93 -49.12
C ILE A 160 -3.49 1.90 -48.51
N ALA A 161 -3.41 1.67 -47.22
CA ALA A 161 -4.25 0.71 -46.51
C ALA A 161 -4.13 0.88 -45.00
N SER A 162 -4.97 0.16 -44.27
CA SER A 162 -4.80 -0.07 -42.82
C SER A 162 -4.72 -1.57 -42.55
N LEU A 163 -3.69 -2.01 -41.83
CA LEU A 163 -3.77 -3.32 -41.19
C LEU A 163 -4.84 -3.27 -40.12
N VAL A 164 -5.69 -4.27 -40.07
CA VAL A 164 -6.72 -4.43 -39.04
C VAL A 164 -6.49 -5.77 -38.36
N VAL A 165 -6.09 -5.72 -37.12
CA VAL A 165 -5.67 -6.89 -36.36
C VAL A 165 -6.65 -7.09 -35.22
N SER A 166 -7.18 -8.28 -35.09
CA SER A 166 -8.02 -8.68 -33.96
C SER A 166 -7.20 -9.53 -33.01
N ALA A 167 -6.98 -9.00 -31.80
CA ALA A 167 -6.44 -9.77 -30.69
C ALA A 167 -7.58 -10.29 -29.81
N ASP A 168 -7.31 -11.35 -29.03
CA ASP A 168 -8.29 -11.88 -28.07
C ASP A 168 -8.73 -10.77 -27.10
N GLY A 169 -10.04 -10.56 -26.99
CA GLY A 169 -10.62 -9.54 -26.11
C GLY A 169 -10.30 -9.72 -24.62
N LEU A 170 -9.82 -10.90 -24.23
CA LEU A 170 -9.38 -11.19 -22.87
C LEU A 170 -7.86 -11.19 -22.72
N TRP A 171 -7.10 -10.91 -23.78
CA TRP A 171 -5.64 -10.89 -23.75
C TRP A 171 -5.08 -10.01 -22.62
N LEU A 172 -5.57 -8.80 -22.47
CA LEU A 172 -5.12 -7.89 -21.43
C LEU A 172 -5.49 -8.38 -20.02
N SER A 173 -6.63 -9.08 -19.88
CA SER A 173 -7.00 -9.70 -18.61
C SER A 173 -5.98 -10.76 -18.15
N GLU A 174 -5.45 -11.53 -19.13
CA GLU A 174 -4.37 -12.49 -18.84
C GLU A 174 -3.07 -11.78 -18.40
N GLN A 175 -2.81 -10.58 -18.94
CA GLN A 175 -1.60 -9.83 -18.61
C GLN A 175 -1.63 -9.22 -17.20
N ILE A 176 -2.82 -8.95 -16.67
CA ILE A 176 -2.98 -8.29 -15.35
C ILE A 176 -3.48 -9.24 -14.25
N LYS A 177 -3.83 -10.49 -14.56
CA LYS A 177 -4.45 -11.44 -13.62
C LYS A 177 -3.63 -11.70 -12.36
N ASP A 178 -2.31 -11.68 -12.47
CA ASP A 178 -1.36 -11.93 -11.38
C ASP A 178 -0.97 -10.66 -10.61
N ILE A 179 -1.51 -9.51 -11.02
CA ILE A 179 -1.28 -8.24 -10.34
C ILE A 179 -2.25 -8.14 -9.17
N VAL A 180 -1.75 -8.49 -8.00
CA VAL A 180 -2.50 -8.47 -6.74
C VAL A 180 -1.91 -7.44 -5.81
N VAL A 181 -2.77 -6.70 -5.11
CA VAL A 181 -2.41 -5.79 -4.03
C VAL A 181 -3.14 -6.20 -2.76
N GLY A 182 -2.42 -6.22 -1.66
CA GLY A 182 -2.94 -6.83 -0.43
C GLY A 182 -3.14 -8.34 -0.62
N LYS A 183 -4.27 -8.86 -0.14
CA LYS A 183 -4.61 -10.29 -0.24
C LYS A 183 -5.63 -10.55 -1.34
N THR A 184 -6.61 -9.66 -1.49
CA THR A 184 -7.76 -9.85 -2.41
C THR A 184 -7.91 -8.71 -3.42
N GLY A 185 -7.00 -7.74 -3.40
CA GLY A 185 -7.01 -6.64 -4.35
C GLY A 185 -6.77 -7.12 -5.78
N ASN A 186 -7.17 -6.30 -6.73
CA ASN A 186 -7.10 -6.60 -8.15
C ASN A 186 -6.61 -5.40 -8.96
N CYS A 187 -6.21 -5.70 -10.19
CA CYS A 187 -5.95 -4.72 -11.23
C CYS A 187 -7.05 -4.80 -12.28
N SER A 188 -7.48 -3.65 -12.77
CA SER A 188 -8.41 -3.53 -13.89
C SER A 188 -7.92 -2.46 -14.86
N ILE A 189 -8.33 -2.57 -16.12
CA ILE A 189 -8.10 -1.55 -17.15
C ILE A 189 -9.46 -1.04 -17.61
N VAL A 190 -9.62 0.27 -17.58
CA VAL A 190 -10.86 0.95 -17.99
C VAL A 190 -10.59 1.81 -19.22
N GLY A 191 -11.46 1.70 -20.20
CA GLY A 191 -11.40 2.46 -21.44
C GLY A 191 -11.89 3.90 -21.28
N ARG A 192 -11.70 4.67 -22.35
CA ARG A 192 -12.14 6.08 -22.43
C ARG A 192 -13.65 6.25 -22.27
N THR A 193 -14.42 5.22 -22.65
CA THR A 193 -15.88 5.23 -22.49
C THR A 193 -16.36 4.77 -21.14
N GLY A 194 -15.45 4.36 -20.25
CA GLY A 194 -15.76 3.77 -18.94
C GLY A 194 -16.10 2.28 -19.00
N ILE A 195 -15.89 1.63 -20.16
CA ILE A 195 -16.05 0.19 -20.30
C ILE A 195 -14.83 -0.51 -19.70
N THR A 196 -15.06 -1.63 -19.04
CA THR A 196 -13.99 -2.50 -18.52
C THR A 196 -13.31 -3.21 -19.68
N ILE A 197 -12.03 -2.91 -19.92
CA ILE A 197 -11.18 -3.49 -20.95
C ILE A 197 -10.51 -4.79 -20.47
N ALA A 198 -10.05 -4.78 -19.25
CA ALA A 198 -9.43 -5.92 -18.61
C ALA A 198 -9.76 -5.96 -17.13
N ASP A 199 -10.03 -7.14 -16.61
CA ASP A 199 -10.26 -7.40 -15.20
C ASP A 199 -9.91 -8.86 -14.90
N LYS A 200 -9.63 -9.16 -13.63
CA LYS A 200 -9.48 -10.53 -13.13
C LYS A 200 -10.77 -11.33 -13.35
N ASP A 201 -11.91 -10.70 -13.16
CA ASP A 201 -13.21 -11.25 -13.53
C ASP A 201 -13.49 -10.99 -15.01
N LYS A 202 -13.19 -12.00 -15.83
CA LYS A 202 -13.37 -11.96 -17.28
C LYS A 202 -14.82 -11.74 -17.72
N GLU A 203 -15.81 -12.04 -16.87
CA GLU A 203 -17.22 -11.82 -17.19
C GLU A 203 -17.57 -10.34 -17.29
N LEU A 204 -16.88 -9.48 -16.53
CA LEU A 204 -17.03 -8.03 -16.63
C LEU A 204 -16.60 -7.52 -18.03
N VAL A 205 -15.51 -8.08 -18.54
CA VAL A 205 -15.00 -7.74 -19.89
C VAL A 205 -15.91 -8.30 -20.97
N LYS A 206 -16.32 -9.58 -20.86
CA LYS A 206 -17.23 -10.22 -21.84
C LYS A 206 -18.56 -9.49 -21.96
N LYS A 207 -19.11 -9.04 -20.86
CA LYS A 207 -20.35 -8.23 -20.83
C LYS A 207 -20.13 -6.80 -21.31
N ARG A 208 -18.88 -6.37 -21.55
CA ARG A 208 -18.51 -4.99 -21.86
C ARG A 208 -19.12 -4.02 -20.83
N LEU A 209 -18.96 -4.38 -19.54
CA LEU A 209 -19.67 -3.71 -18.48
C LEU A 209 -19.24 -2.24 -18.39
N ASN A 210 -20.20 -1.34 -18.56
CA ASN A 210 -20.05 0.06 -18.27
C ASN A 210 -20.69 0.36 -16.91
N ILE A 211 -19.84 0.50 -15.89
CA ILE A 211 -20.29 0.72 -14.52
C ILE A 211 -21.15 1.98 -14.37
N SER A 212 -20.86 3.03 -15.16
CA SER A 212 -21.63 4.28 -15.11
C SER A 212 -23.07 4.10 -15.60
N GLU A 213 -23.30 3.24 -16.58
CA GLU A 213 -24.63 2.90 -17.07
C GLU A 213 -25.37 1.95 -16.11
N GLU A 214 -24.68 0.95 -15.58
CA GLU A 214 -25.27 0.02 -14.60
C GLU A 214 -25.66 0.72 -13.28
N ALA A 215 -24.88 1.71 -12.84
CA ALA A 215 -25.17 2.50 -11.65
C ALA A 215 -26.49 3.32 -11.76
N LYS A 216 -27.03 3.51 -12.97
CA LYS A 216 -28.36 4.12 -13.15
C LYS A 216 -29.47 3.16 -12.70
N LYS A 217 -29.23 1.86 -12.77
CA LYS A 217 -30.17 0.80 -12.41
C LYS A 217 -29.91 0.29 -10.98
N ASP A 218 -28.64 0.24 -10.57
CA ASP A 218 -28.20 -0.25 -9.26
C ASP A 218 -27.46 0.83 -8.47
N ARG A 219 -28.11 1.31 -7.41
CA ARG A 219 -27.55 2.36 -6.53
C ARG A 219 -26.30 1.92 -5.78
N THR A 220 -26.08 0.63 -5.58
CA THR A 220 -24.89 0.11 -4.89
C THR A 220 -23.61 0.38 -5.69
N LEU A 221 -23.73 0.56 -7.01
CA LEU A 221 -22.62 0.86 -7.90
C LEU A 221 -22.29 2.36 -8.01
N GLN A 222 -23.06 3.24 -7.39
CA GLN A 222 -22.87 4.70 -7.56
C GLN A 222 -21.48 5.17 -7.11
N SER A 223 -20.96 4.63 -6.01
CA SER A 223 -19.64 4.98 -5.51
C SER A 223 -18.52 4.56 -6.49
N LEU A 224 -18.62 3.35 -7.02
CA LEU A 224 -17.70 2.85 -8.04
C LEU A 224 -17.83 3.63 -9.35
N ALA A 225 -19.06 3.95 -9.78
CA ALA A 225 -19.30 4.74 -10.99
C ALA A 225 -18.71 6.15 -10.89
N ALA A 226 -18.83 6.79 -9.71
CA ALA A 226 -18.22 8.10 -9.47
C ALA A 226 -16.67 8.01 -9.56
N PHE A 227 -16.09 6.95 -9.01
CA PHE A 227 -14.64 6.67 -9.12
C PHE A 227 -14.23 6.45 -10.59
N ILE A 228 -14.93 5.59 -11.33
CA ILE A 228 -14.65 5.35 -12.76
C ILE A 228 -14.72 6.64 -13.57
N LYS A 229 -15.76 7.44 -13.35
CA LYS A 229 -15.90 8.74 -14.03
C LYS A 229 -14.72 9.68 -13.72
N MET A 230 -14.25 9.69 -12.49
CA MET A 230 -13.12 10.49 -12.06
C MET A 230 -11.82 10.04 -12.76
N ILE A 231 -11.53 8.74 -12.78
CA ILE A 231 -10.28 8.21 -13.35
C ILE A 231 -10.21 8.36 -14.87
N VAL A 232 -11.34 8.19 -15.55
CA VAL A 232 -11.42 8.37 -17.02
C VAL A 232 -11.24 9.84 -17.42
N ALA A 233 -11.60 10.78 -16.54
CA ALA A 233 -11.43 12.21 -16.78
C ALA A 233 -10.07 12.77 -16.35
N SER A 234 -9.20 11.93 -15.78
CA SER A 234 -7.92 12.36 -15.20
C SER A 234 -6.76 11.91 -16.06
N ASP A 235 -5.84 12.84 -16.32
CA ASP A 235 -4.58 12.57 -17.06
C ASP A 235 -3.40 12.30 -16.11
N ILE A 236 -3.62 12.36 -14.79
CA ILE A 236 -2.57 12.19 -13.77
C ILE A 236 -2.83 10.96 -12.92
N SER A 237 -1.74 10.28 -12.53
CA SER A 237 -1.81 9.19 -11.54
C SER A 237 -2.18 9.73 -10.17
N SER A 238 -3.14 9.13 -9.51
CA SER A 238 -3.58 9.52 -8.18
C SER A 238 -4.30 8.38 -7.45
N VAL A 239 -4.77 8.65 -6.25
CA VAL A 239 -5.51 7.70 -5.40
C VAL A 239 -6.94 8.16 -5.21
N GLY A 240 -7.85 7.22 -5.15
CA GLY A 240 -9.25 7.47 -4.82
C GLY A 240 -9.83 6.35 -3.95
N TYR A 241 -11.01 6.62 -3.44
CA TYR A 241 -11.75 5.70 -2.57
C TYR A 241 -13.13 5.47 -3.14
N TYR A 242 -13.58 4.23 -3.07
CA TYR A 242 -14.95 3.87 -3.44
C TYR A 242 -15.47 2.73 -2.58
N GLU A 243 -16.77 2.55 -2.58
CA GLU A 243 -17.44 1.43 -1.95
C GLU A 243 -18.00 0.50 -3.03
N TYR A 244 -17.74 -0.79 -2.88
CA TYR A 244 -18.23 -1.83 -3.77
C TYR A 244 -18.58 -3.07 -2.95
N GLU A 245 -19.79 -3.59 -3.13
CA GLU A 245 -20.32 -4.73 -2.36
C GLU A 245 -20.17 -4.54 -0.84
N GLY A 246 -20.49 -3.35 -0.33
CA GLY A 246 -20.40 -3.02 1.10
C GLY A 246 -18.96 -2.92 1.63
N THR A 247 -17.96 -3.04 0.76
CA THR A 247 -16.55 -2.97 1.14
C THR A 247 -15.91 -1.67 0.66
N LYS A 248 -15.34 -0.92 1.60
CA LYS A 248 -14.55 0.28 1.27
C LYS A 248 -13.21 -0.12 0.69
N LYS A 249 -12.97 0.29 -0.55
CA LYS A 249 -11.72 0.05 -1.27
C LYS A 249 -10.93 1.34 -1.44
N ILE A 250 -9.63 1.19 -1.43
CA ILE A 250 -8.67 2.20 -1.89
C ILE A 250 -8.15 1.75 -3.25
N ALA A 251 -8.07 2.66 -4.19
CA ALA A 251 -7.52 2.36 -5.51
C ALA A 251 -6.60 3.49 -5.96
N SER A 252 -5.50 3.13 -6.57
CA SER A 252 -4.71 4.05 -7.37
C SER A 252 -4.92 3.79 -8.85
N TYR A 253 -4.75 4.82 -9.64
CA TYR A 253 -4.91 4.75 -11.07
C TYR A 253 -3.80 5.49 -11.81
N ALA A 254 -3.51 5.03 -13.02
CA ALA A 254 -2.54 5.65 -13.92
C ALA A 254 -3.03 5.53 -15.36
N THR A 255 -2.95 6.62 -16.12
CA THR A 255 -3.34 6.65 -17.53
C THR A 255 -2.19 6.12 -18.38
N MET A 256 -2.50 5.22 -19.28
CA MET A 256 -1.58 4.64 -20.26
C MET A 256 -1.30 5.64 -21.39
N LYS A 257 -0.04 5.72 -21.84
CA LYS A 257 0.39 6.68 -22.85
C LYS A 257 0.06 6.23 -24.28
N THR A 258 -0.03 4.92 -24.50
CA THR A 258 -0.24 4.33 -25.83
C THR A 258 -1.69 4.31 -26.27
N THR A 259 -2.61 4.20 -25.31
CA THR A 259 -4.04 3.97 -25.59
C THR A 259 -4.97 4.96 -24.92
N ASP A 260 -4.47 5.79 -24.00
CA ASP A 260 -5.22 6.63 -23.06
C ASP A 260 -6.23 5.83 -22.20
N TRP A 261 -6.03 4.52 -22.05
CA TRP A 261 -6.79 3.72 -21.09
C TRP A 261 -6.23 3.91 -19.70
N THR A 262 -7.05 3.70 -18.69
CA THR A 262 -6.65 3.89 -17.31
C THR A 262 -6.52 2.56 -16.60
N ILE A 263 -5.34 2.30 -16.06
CA ILE A 263 -5.12 1.18 -15.14
C ILE A 263 -5.55 1.62 -13.75
N ALA A 264 -6.35 0.80 -13.10
CA ALA A 264 -6.74 0.97 -11.70
C ALA A 264 -6.34 -0.26 -10.89
N VAL A 265 -5.59 -0.04 -9.82
CA VAL A 265 -5.15 -1.08 -8.89
C VAL A 265 -5.84 -0.83 -7.56
N SER A 266 -6.67 -1.75 -7.11
CA SER A 266 -7.51 -1.57 -5.94
C SER A 266 -7.38 -2.67 -4.91
N ALA A 267 -7.60 -2.34 -3.64
CA ALA A 267 -7.67 -3.33 -2.57
C ALA A 267 -8.61 -2.85 -1.43
N PRO A 268 -9.19 -3.78 -0.66
CA PRO A 268 -9.97 -3.43 0.52
C PRO A 268 -9.11 -2.72 1.58
N VAL A 269 -9.59 -1.59 2.10
CA VAL A 269 -8.87 -0.80 3.12
C VAL A 269 -8.60 -1.62 4.37
N TYR A 270 -9.53 -2.50 4.77
CA TYR A 270 -9.39 -3.30 6.00
C TYR A 270 -8.19 -4.26 5.96
N GLU A 271 -7.75 -4.71 4.79
CA GLU A 271 -6.60 -5.62 4.68
C GLU A 271 -5.30 -5.00 5.19
N PHE A 272 -5.20 -3.70 5.12
CA PHE A 272 -4.03 -2.96 5.56
C PHE A 272 -4.14 -2.46 7.00
N MET A 273 -5.34 -2.55 7.59
CA MET A 273 -5.58 -2.05 8.95
C MET A 273 -5.19 -3.03 10.05
N GLY A 274 -4.80 -4.26 9.72
CA GLY A 274 -4.47 -5.30 10.70
C GLY A 274 -3.41 -4.88 11.73
N THR A 275 -2.39 -4.15 11.31
CA THR A 275 -1.36 -3.60 12.22
C THR A 275 -1.94 -2.51 13.13
N VAL A 276 -2.85 -1.68 12.62
CA VAL A 276 -3.53 -0.63 13.39
C VAL A 276 -4.50 -1.26 14.39
N ASP A 277 -5.22 -2.30 13.99
CA ASP A 277 -6.13 -3.05 14.87
C ASP A 277 -5.36 -3.81 15.95
N ALA A 278 -4.23 -4.41 15.61
CA ALA A 278 -3.34 -5.05 16.58
C ALA A 278 -2.77 -4.02 17.56
N LEU A 279 -2.38 -2.84 17.09
CA LEU A 279 -1.93 -1.74 17.93
C LEU A 279 -3.05 -1.28 18.87
N ARG A 280 -4.26 -1.08 18.35
CA ARG A 280 -5.45 -0.72 19.16
C ARG A 280 -5.68 -1.72 20.27
N ASN A 281 -5.69 -3.01 19.95
CA ASN A 281 -5.95 -4.07 20.93
C ASN A 281 -4.84 -4.14 21.99
N ARG A 282 -3.57 -4.00 21.58
CA ARG A 282 -2.43 -3.94 22.51
C ARG A 282 -2.53 -2.70 23.44
N MET A 283 -2.85 -1.54 22.87
CA MET A 283 -3.01 -0.31 23.66
C MET A 283 -4.18 -0.40 24.64
N MET A 284 -5.31 -0.99 24.26
CA MET A 284 -6.42 -1.26 25.16
C MET A 284 -6.00 -2.17 26.31
N LEU A 285 -5.32 -3.29 26.00
CA LEU A 285 -4.84 -4.22 27.02
C LEU A 285 -3.85 -3.54 27.97
N THR A 286 -2.88 -2.82 27.42
CA THR A 286 -1.87 -2.08 28.21
C THR A 286 -2.54 -1.02 29.06
N GLY A 287 -3.47 -0.24 28.50
CA GLY A 287 -4.22 0.79 29.24
C GLY A 287 -5.03 0.21 30.40
N VAL A 288 -5.75 -0.90 30.17
CA VAL A 288 -6.48 -1.60 31.24
C VAL A 288 -5.52 -2.12 32.31
N THR A 289 -4.41 -2.72 31.90
CA THR A 289 -3.39 -3.23 32.85
C THR A 289 -2.83 -2.12 33.72
N ILE A 290 -2.44 -0.98 33.11
CA ILE A 290 -1.94 0.19 33.82
C ILE A 290 -3.01 0.72 34.81
N LEU A 291 -4.27 0.83 34.34
CA LEU A 291 -5.36 1.31 35.18
C LEU A 291 -5.57 0.40 36.41
N VAL A 292 -5.57 -0.93 36.19
CA VAL A 292 -5.71 -1.90 37.30
C VAL A 292 -4.54 -1.78 38.28
N ILE A 293 -3.30 -1.70 37.79
CA ILE A 293 -2.11 -1.55 38.63
C ILE A 293 -2.20 -0.27 39.49
N ILE A 294 -2.60 0.85 38.88
CA ILE A 294 -2.72 2.13 39.53
C ILE A 294 -3.85 2.10 40.56
N LEU A 295 -5.00 1.51 40.25
CA LEU A 295 -6.10 1.36 41.22
C LEU A 295 -5.71 0.50 42.42
N ILE A 296 -5.03 -0.63 42.16
CA ILE A 296 -4.50 -1.50 43.22
C ILE A 296 -3.47 -0.75 44.07
N SER A 297 -2.49 -0.12 43.43
CA SER A 297 -1.46 0.66 44.12
C SER A 297 -2.08 1.79 44.98
N THR A 298 -2.98 2.56 44.38
CA THR A 298 -3.69 3.63 45.07
C THR A 298 -4.55 3.09 46.23
N PHE A 299 -5.18 1.92 46.03
CA PHE A 299 -5.97 1.27 47.10
C PHE A 299 -5.10 0.90 48.31
N PHE A 300 -3.94 0.29 48.10
CA PHE A 300 -3.01 -0.11 49.16
C PHE A 300 -2.38 1.11 49.83
N VAL A 301 -1.87 2.06 49.02
CA VAL A 301 -1.25 3.28 49.55
C VAL A 301 -2.26 4.12 50.35
N ALA A 302 -3.45 4.37 49.75
CA ALA A 302 -4.50 5.10 50.45
C ALA A 302 -5.01 4.36 51.72
N GLY A 303 -5.07 3.02 51.63
CA GLY A 303 -5.44 2.19 52.80
C GLY A 303 -4.40 2.25 53.92
N GLY A 304 -3.13 2.18 53.57
CA GLY A 304 -2.00 2.28 54.49
C GLY A 304 -1.91 3.65 55.16
N MET A 305 -2.14 4.73 54.40
CA MET A 305 -2.02 6.10 54.90
C MET A 305 -3.28 6.59 55.63
N ILE A 306 -4.48 6.29 55.11
CA ILE A 306 -5.72 6.90 55.65
C ILE A 306 -6.17 6.27 56.96
N LYS A 307 -6.02 4.94 57.11
CA LYS A 307 -6.43 4.28 58.36
C LYS A 307 -5.65 4.79 59.61
N PRO A 308 -4.30 4.82 59.58
CA PRO A 308 -3.52 5.40 60.68
C PRO A 308 -3.82 6.88 60.87
N VAL A 309 -3.91 7.68 59.77
CA VAL A 309 -4.25 9.12 59.88
C VAL A 309 -5.60 9.33 60.56
N ASN A 310 -6.63 8.54 60.21
CA ASN A 310 -7.93 8.64 60.85
C ASN A 310 -7.86 8.28 62.37
N ARG A 311 -7.04 7.30 62.74
CA ARG A 311 -6.81 6.99 64.18
C ARG A 311 -6.17 8.15 64.89
N ILE A 312 -5.20 8.80 64.26
CA ILE A 312 -4.55 10.00 64.83
C ILE A 312 -5.56 11.12 64.94
N VAL A 313 -6.37 11.40 63.90
CA VAL A 313 -7.41 12.43 63.91
C VAL A 313 -8.42 12.15 65.03
N THR A 314 -8.84 10.90 65.24
CA THR A 314 -9.76 10.53 66.32
C THR A 314 -9.15 10.74 67.69
N ALA A 315 -7.87 10.36 67.89
CA ALA A 315 -7.15 10.58 69.12
C ALA A 315 -6.96 12.09 69.42
N LEU A 316 -6.56 12.86 68.37
CA LEU A 316 -6.43 14.33 68.50
C LEU A 316 -7.78 15.00 68.78
N LYS A 317 -8.87 14.52 68.16
CA LYS A 317 -10.21 15.04 68.43
C LYS A 317 -10.63 14.81 69.92
N GLY A 318 -10.34 13.59 70.43
CA GLY A 318 -10.58 13.29 71.81
C GLY A 318 -9.81 14.23 72.78
N ILE A 319 -8.55 14.52 72.48
CA ILE A 319 -7.72 15.47 73.25
C ILE A 319 -8.27 16.90 73.14
N ALA A 320 -8.65 17.34 71.87
CA ALA A 320 -9.11 18.71 71.63
C ALA A 320 -10.51 19.02 72.23
N GLN A 321 -11.36 18.00 72.32
CA GLN A 321 -12.72 18.15 72.82
C GLN A 321 -12.85 18.05 74.40
N GLY A 322 -11.76 17.92 75.06
CA GLY A 322 -11.73 18.15 76.55
C GLY A 322 -11.75 16.88 77.41
N GLU A 323 -11.74 15.68 76.82
CA GLU A 323 -11.56 14.45 77.60
C GLU A 323 -10.11 14.25 78.09
N GLY A 324 -9.15 14.97 77.49
CA GLY A 324 -7.75 15.08 77.89
C GLY A 324 -7.03 13.76 78.17
N ASP A 325 -7.53 12.64 77.63
CA ASP A 325 -6.93 11.32 77.85
C ASP A 325 -5.60 11.19 77.08
N LEU A 326 -4.54 11.47 77.83
CA LEU A 326 -3.15 11.34 77.39
C LEU A 326 -2.64 9.88 77.51
N THR A 327 -3.49 8.92 77.85
CA THR A 327 -3.14 7.48 77.90
C THR A 327 -3.26 6.77 76.60
N VAL A 328 -4.00 7.33 75.62
CA VAL A 328 -4.19 6.78 74.29
C VAL A 328 -2.84 6.60 73.61
N ARG A 329 -2.57 5.39 73.09
CA ARG A 329 -1.37 5.07 72.30
C ARG A 329 -1.78 4.50 70.97
N LEU A 330 -1.12 5.00 69.93
CA LEU A 330 -1.30 4.50 68.57
C LEU A 330 -0.41 3.27 68.31
N PRO A 331 -0.89 2.25 67.61
CA PRO A 331 -0.09 1.08 67.27
C PRO A 331 1.07 1.47 66.37
N ILE A 332 2.27 0.97 66.61
CA ILE A 332 3.49 1.18 65.83
C ILE A 332 3.68 -0.09 65.03
N HIS A 333 3.24 -0.06 63.74
CA HIS A 333 3.35 -1.20 62.81
C HIS A 333 3.81 -0.69 61.44
N GLY A 334 5.02 -1.04 61.03
CA GLY A 334 5.62 -0.66 59.75
C GLY A 334 6.91 0.15 59.93
N ASN A 335 7.46 0.62 58.79
CA ASN A 335 8.69 1.44 58.75
C ASN A 335 8.48 2.62 57.76
N ASP A 336 7.31 3.25 57.80
CA ASP A 336 6.95 4.39 56.96
C ASP A 336 6.68 5.65 57.81
N GLU A 337 6.51 6.77 57.14
CA GLU A 337 6.25 8.09 57.76
C GLU A 337 4.99 8.09 58.62
N ILE A 338 4.06 7.19 58.36
CA ILE A 338 2.82 7.04 59.16
C ILE A 338 3.13 6.29 60.46
N THR A 339 4.03 5.35 60.40
CA THR A 339 4.55 4.64 61.59
C THR A 339 5.32 5.62 62.47
N ASP A 340 6.18 6.42 61.83
CA ASP A 340 6.88 7.51 62.53
C ASP A 340 5.90 8.50 63.15
N LEU A 341 4.85 8.88 62.39
CA LEU A 341 3.81 9.76 62.88
C LEU A 341 3.07 9.16 64.09
N SER A 342 2.79 7.86 64.06
CA SER A 342 2.19 7.15 65.22
C SER A 342 3.13 7.10 66.45
N GLN A 343 4.42 6.86 66.17
CA GLN A 343 5.45 6.87 67.19
C GLN A 343 5.62 8.26 67.78
N TYR A 344 5.68 9.29 66.92
CA TYR A 344 5.81 10.66 67.33
C TYR A 344 4.56 11.17 68.12
N PHE A 345 3.34 10.73 67.61
CA PHE A 345 2.13 11.00 68.41
C PHE A 345 2.25 10.43 69.78
N ASN A 346 2.61 9.16 69.99
CA ASN A 346 2.79 8.53 71.25
C ASN A 346 3.86 9.25 72.14
N GLN A 347 4.96 9.64 71.44
CA GLN A 347 6.01 10.43 72.12
C GLN A 347 5.51 11.82 72.52
N THR A 348 4.75 12.49 71.65
CA THR A 348 4.18 13.80 71.89
C THR A 348 3.21 13.75 73.08
N ILE A 349 2.29 12.76 73.04
CA ILE A 349 1.38 12.56 74.21
C ILE A 349 2.14 12.26 75.50
N SER A 350 3.17 11.40 75.39
CA SER A 350 4.06 11.14 76.55
C SER A 350 4.80 12.39 76.98
N LYS A 351 5.23 13.21 75.98
CA LYS A 351 5.93 14.47 76.28
C LYS A 351 4.99 15.58 76.77
N ILE A 352 3.75 15.64 76.19
CA ILE A 352 2.75 16.57 76.80
C ILE A 352 2.43 16.18 78.21
N GLY A 353 2.26 14.88 78.49
CA GLY A 353 2.14 14.36 79.80
C GLY A 353 3.34 14.72 80.72
N ALA A 354 4.55 14.62 80.21
CA ALA A 354 5.79 15.02 80.86
C ALA A 354 6.03 16.54 80.77
N SER A 355 5.53 17.23 79.69
CA SER A 355 5.72 18.69 79.48
C SER A 355 4.75 19.55 80.24
N ILE A 356 3.68 19.01 80.74
CA ILE A 356 2.99 19.63 81.86
C ILE A 356 3.98 19.79 83.04
N GLN A 357 5.01 18.95 83.12
CA GLN A 357 6.15 19.06 84.03
C GLN A 357 7.39 19.80 83.50
N ASN A 358 7.58 19.83 82.19
CA ASN A 358 8.80 20.40 81.56
C ASN A 358 8.56 21.12 80.28
N VAL A 359 8.00 22.30 80.30
CA VAL A 359 7.64 23.13 79.11
C VAL A 359 8.88 23.77 78.41
N GLY A 360 10.05 23.30 78.63
CA GLY A 360 11.24 24.02 78.10
C GLY A 360 12.14 23.34 77.10
N ILE A 361 11.99 22.05 76.81
CA ILE A 361 13.16 21.35 76.14
C ILE A 361 12.95 20.91 74.70
N ASN A 362 11.77 21.09 74.08
CA ASN A 362 11.49 20.32 72.88
C ASN A 362 11.38 21.04 71.52
N THR A 363 11.91 22.24 71.38
CA THR A 363 11.93 22.95 70.10
C THR A 363 13.02 22.42 69.12
N ASN A 364 14.08 21.81 69.65
CA ASN A 364 15.24 21.42 68.84
C ASN A 364 15.08 20.07 68.09
N VAL A 365 14.19 19.17 68.62
CA VAL A 365 14.03 17.84 67.94
C VAL A 365 13.22 17.91 66.63
N MET A 366 12.38 18.94 66.50
CA MET A 366 11.58 19.11 65.30
C MET A 366 12.38 19.65 64.11
N GLU A 367 13.45 20.39 64.35
CA GLU A 367 14.31 20.97 63.34
C GLU A 367 15.15 19.85 62.59
N ASP A 368 15.61 18.89 63.42
CA ASP A 368 16.41 17.77 62.87
C ASP A 368 15.60 16.85 61.97
N ILE A 369 14.31 16.56 62.31
CA ILE A 369 13.43 15.72 61.52
C ILE A 369 13.07 16.38 60.16
N GLY A 370 12.89 17.70 60.16
CA GLY A 370 12.64 18.48 58.95
C GLY A 370 13.82 18.43 57.98
N ASN A 371 15.01 18.49 58.56
CA ASN A 371 16.24 18.44 57.77
C ASN A 371 16.48 17.05 57.14
N GLU A 372 16.17 15.97 57.88
CA GLU A 372 16.29 14.59 57.34
C GLU A 372 15.27 14.31 56.24
N LEU A 373 14.03 14.79 56.42
CA LEU A 373 12.99 14.68 55.40
C LEU A 373 13.35 15.47 54.12
N ALA A 374 13.92 16.68 54.31
CA ALA A 374 14.39 17.51 53.20
C ALA A 374 15.56 16.82 52.43
N SER A 375 16.45 16.15 53.18
CA SER A 375 17.54 15.38 52.56
C SER A 375 17.02 14.20 51.74
N ASN A 376 16.08 13.43 52.29
CA ASN A 376 15.48 12.28 51.60
C ASN A 376 14.65 12.70 50.37
N MET A 377 13.98 13.86 50.43
CA MET A 377 13.29 14.46 49.28
C MET A 377 14.26 14.85 48.18
N THR A 378 15.45 15.36 48.55
CA THR A 378 16.47 15.75 47.59
C THR A 378 17.08 14.51 46.87
N GLU A 379 17.31 13.44 47.64
CA GLU A 379 17.80 12.17 47.09
C GLU A 379 16.78 11.52 46.16
N THR A 380 15.50 11.52 46.56
CA THR A 380 14.41 11.02 45.72
C THR A 380 14.25 11.83 44.43
N ALA A 381 14.36 13.18 44.52
CA ALA A 381 14.31 14.06 43.35
C ALA A 381 15.48 13.77 42.41
N SER A 382 16.68 13.52 42.94
CA SER A 382 17.85 13.18 42.13
C SER A 382 17.68 11.83 41.40
N ALA A 383 17.14 10.82 42.13
CA ALA A 383 16.86 9.50 41.52
C ALA A 383 15.80 9.59 40.41
N VAL A 384 14.77 10.42 40.59
CA VAL A 384 13.75 10.67 39.54
C VAL A 384 14.36 11.37 38.31
N HIS A 385 15.29 12.31 38.53
CA HIS A 385 16.00 12.94 37.41
C HIS A 385 16.89 11.97 36.62
N GLU A 386 17.58 11.06 37.33
CA GLU A 386 18.42 10.04 36.72
C GLU A 386 17.57 9.04 35.90
N ILE A 387 16.43 8.62 36.42
CA ILE A 387 15.48 7.75 35.73
C ILE A 387 14.96 8.45 34.45
N SER A 388 14.61 9.75 34.53
CA SER A 388 14.17 10.52 33.36
C SER A 388 15.25 10.59 32.29
N ALA A 389 16.49 10.84 32.69
CA ALA A 389 17.63 10.90 31.75
C ALA A 389 17.88 9.53 31.05
N ASN A 390 17.72 8.43 31.82
CA ASN A 390 17.84 7.09 31.28
C ASN A 390 16.72 6.77 30.28
N ILE A 391 15.48 7.18 30.58
CA ILE A 391 14.34 7.03 29.65
C ILE A 391 14.58 7.80 28.35
N ASP A 392 15.09 9.03 28.44
CA ASP A 392 15.43 9.83 27.25
C ASP A 392 16.57 9.18 26.43
N GLY A 393 17.55 8.59 27.12
CA GLY A 393 18.62 7.82 26.47
C GLY A 393 18.09 6.61 25.69
N VAL A 394 17.21 5.83 26.31
CA VAL A 394 16.56 4.67 25.65
C VAL A 394 15.70 5.11 24.46
N ARG A 395 14.96 6.21 24.60
CA ARG A 395 14.17 6.79 23.52
C ARG A 395 15.05 7.23 22.35
N GLN A 396 16.16 7.90 22.64
CA GLN A 396 17.11 8.33 21.61
C GLN A 396 17.75 7.14 20.89
N GLN A 397 18.07 6.09 21.64
CA GLN A 397 18.63 4.85 21.07
C GLN A 397 17.62 4.14 20.19
N ALA A 398 16.34 4.09 20.58
CA ALA A 398 15.26 3.53 19.79
C ALA A 398 15.04 4.32 18.47
N LEU A 399 15.13 5.65 18.53
CA LEU A 399 15.05 6.51 17.33
C LEU A 399 16.23 6.27 16.38
N THR A 400 17.44 6.13 16.93
CA THR A 400 18.65 5.83 16.15
C THR A 400 18.53 4.45 15.50
N GLN A 401 18.00 3.48 16.24
CA GLN A 401 17.78 2.12 15.72
C GLN A 401 16.74 2.10 14.60
N SER A 402 15.66 2.87 14.75
CA SER A 402 14.64 3.03 13.70
C SER A 402 15.23 3.66 12.42
N ALA A 403 16.09 4.67 12.57
CA ALA A 403 16.80 5.26 11.44
C ALA A 403 17.71 4.24 10.73
N SER A 404 18.46 3.45 11.51
CA SER A 404 19.33 2.39 10.97
C SER A 404 18.54 1.28 10.25
N VAL A 405 17.34 0.94 10.75
CA VAL A 405 16.43 0.00 10.07
C VAL A 405 15.95 0.59 8.74
N THR A 406 15.63 1.90 8.72
CA THR A 406 15.21 2.58 7.48
C THR A 406 16.34 2.63 6.45
N GLU A 407 17.56 2.90 6.89
CA GLU A 407 18.76 2.89 6.04
C GLU A 407 19.06 1.48 5.51
N THR A 408 18.91 0.48 6.38
CA THR A 408 19.05 -0.93 5.97
C THR A 408 18.00 -1.32 4.93
N ALA A 409 16.74 -0.87 5.11
CA ALA A 409 15.69 -1.12 4.14
C ALA A 409 16.00 -0.46 2.78
N ALA A 410 16.52 0.77 2.79
CA ALA A 410 16.94 1.47 1.57
C ALA A 410 18.09 0.74 0.85
N THR A 411 19.09 0.23 1.61
CA THR A 411 20.19 -0.56 1.02
C THR A 411 19.71 -1.89 0.45
N VAL A 412 18.73 -2.54 1.09
CA VAL A 412 18.10 -3.75 0.55
C VAL A 412 17.35 -3.45 -0.76
N GLU A 413 16.63 -2.33 -0.84
CA GLU A 413 15.98 -1.92 -2.08
C GLU A 413 16.99 -1.63 -3.21
N GLU A 414 18.14 -1.03 -2.87
CA GLU A 414 19.21 -0.79 -3.82
C GLU A 414 19.84 -2.11 -4.33
N ILE A 415 20.04 -3.07 -3.43
CA ILE A 415 20.49 -4.44 -3.79
C ILE A 415 19.47 -5.09 -4.74
N ILE A 416 18.18 -5.01 -4.45
CA ILE A 416 17.12 -5.57 -5.31
C ILE A 416 17.16 -4.90 -6.70
N ARG A 417 17.37 -3.60 -6.76
CA ARG A 417 17.50 -2.86 -8.03
C ARG A 417 18.72 -3.33 -8.82
N THR A 418 19.85 -3.49 -8.13
CA THR A 418 21.09 -3.98 -8.73
C THR A 418 20.94 -5.41 -9.26
N ILE A 419 20.25 -6.29 -8.50
CA ILE A 419 19.94 -7.65 -8.95
C ILE A 419 19.06 -7.63 -10.20
N LYS A 420 18.04 -6.75 -10.26
CA LYS A 420 17.20 -6.62 -11.46
C LYS A 420 18.00 -6.14 -12.66
N GLN A 421 18.92 -5.18 -12.45
CA GLN A 421 19.80 -4.69 -13.51
C GLN A 421 20.77 -5.76 -13.98
N LEU A 422 21.30 -6.56 -13.05
CA LEU A 422 22.14 -7.71 -13.36
C LEU A 422 21.37 -8.74 -14.20
N ASN A 423 20.13 -9.03 -13.81
CA ASN A 423 19.28 -9.98 -14.54
C ASN A 423 19.01 -9.52 -15.98
N SER A 424 18.69 -8.22 -16.15
CA SER A 424 18.55 -7.62 -17.47
C SER A 424 19.85 -7.67 -18.30
N SER A 425 21.00 -7.50 -17.62
CA SER A 425 22.31 -7.63 -18.29
C SER A 425 22.58 -9.07 -18.72
N ILE A 426 22.18 -10.04 -17.88
CA ILE A 426 22.28 -11.48 -18.24
C ILE A 426 21.38 -11.80 -19.44
N GLU A 427 20.13 -11.28 -19.46
CA GLU A 427 19.23 -11.51 -20.60
C GLU A 427 19.83 -10.94 -21.89
N ASN A 428 20.38 -9.71 -21.82
CA ASN A 428 21.08 -9.13 -22.98
C ASN A 428 22.31 -9.96 -23.41
N GLN A 429 23.02 -10.52 -22.43
CA GLN A 429 24.17 -11.35 -22.71
C GLN A 429 23.76 -12.70 -23.35
N VAL A 430 22.65 -13.28 -22.86
CA VAL A 430 22.07 -14.49 -23.49
C VAL A 430 21.65 -14.21 -24.93
N ALA A 431 21.00 -13.06 -25.18
CA ALA A 431 20.64 -12.64 -26.53
C ALA A 431 21.88 -12.46 -27.43
N SER A 432 22.92 -11.85 -26.89
CA SER A 432 24.19 -11.66 -27.62
C SER A 432 24.90 -12.98 -27.90
N VAL A 433 24.87 -13.94 -26.95
CA VAL A 433 25.39 -15.29 -27.17
C VAL A 433 24.59 -16.03 -28.23
N ALA A 434 23.24 -15.93 -28.19
CA ALA A 434 22.40 -16.52 -29.21
C ALA A 434 22.69 -15.94 -30.62
N GLN A 435 22.85 -14.61 -30.68
CA GLN A 435 23.22 -13.93 -31.94
C GLN A 435 24.61 -14.37 -32.43
N SER A 436 25.56 -14.49 -31.50
CA SER A 436 26.92 -14.99 -31.84
C SER A 436 26.89 -16.43 -32.30
N SER A 437 26.06 -17.28 -31.67
CA SER A 437 25.86 -18.66 -32.08
C SER A 437 25.30 -18.76 -33.50
N SER A 438 24.27 -17.92 -33.80
CA SER A 438 23.70 -17.84 -35.14
C SER A 438 24.74 -17.37 -36.18
N ALA A 439 25.57 -16.40 -35.82
CA ALA A 439 26.65 -15.94 -36.70
C ALA A 439 27.70 -17.03 -36.94
N VAL A 440 28.00 -17.85 -35.92
CA VAL A 440 28.90 -19.00 -36.08
C VAL A 440 28.26 -20.06 -36.98
N GLU A 441 26.97 -20.34 -36.82
CA GLU A 441 26.25 -21.27 -37.69
C GLU A 441 26.27 -20.79 -39.15
N GLN A 442 26.05 -19.49 -39.37
CA GLN A 442 26.16 -18.87 -40.69
C GLN A 442 27.58 -18.99 -41.27
N MET A 443 28.59 -18.80 -40.40
CA MET A 443 30.00 -18.97 -40.80
C MET A 443 30.31 -20.40 -41.20
N VAL A 444 29.80 -21.36 -40.42
CA VAL A 444 29.95 -22.80 -40.74
C VAL A 444 29.26 -23.13 -42.07
N ALA A 445 28.03 -22.60 -42.28
CA ALA A 445 27.32 -22.78 -43.55
C ALA A 445 28.09 -22.15 -44.73
N ASN A 446 28.68 -20.98 -44.54
CA ASN A 446 29.50 -20.32 -45.54
C ASN A 446 30.78 -21.13 -45.83
N ILE A 447 31.44 -21.67 -44.79
CA ILE A 447 32.62 -22.54 -44.96
C ILE A 447 32.22 -23.80 -45.76
N ALA A 448 31.08 -24.42 -45.41
CA ALA A 448 30.58 -25.57 -46.13
C ALA A 448 30.33 -25.27 -47.62
N SER A 449 29.75 -24.09 -47.90
CA SER A 449 29.51 -23.60 -49.26
C SER A 449 30.82 -23.35 -49.99
N ILE A 450 31.82 -22.77 -49.35
CA ILE A 450 33.16 -22.55 -49.92
C ILE A 450 33.83 -23.89 -50.19
N THR A 451 33.74 -24.85 -49.28
CA THR A 451 34.31 -26.19 -49.45
C THR A 451 33.67 -26.89 -50.65
N GLN A 452 32.32 -26.77 -50.75
CA GLN A 452 31.60 -27.35 -51.91
C GLN A 452 31.96 -26.66 -53.24
N THR A 453 32.31 -25.40 -53.19
CA THR A 453 32.76 -24.64 -54.37
C THR A 453 34.19 -25.02 -54.75
N LEU A 454 35.04 -25.23 -53.76
CA LEU A 454 36.42 -25.73 -53.94
C LEU A 454 36.44 -27.16 -54.50
N ASP A 455 35.58 -28.05 -53.99
CA ASP A 455 35.45 -29.40 -54.53
C ASP A 455 35.00 -29.38 -56.02
N LYS A 456 34.04 -28.54 -56.35
CA LYS A 456 33.61 -28.36 -57.76
C LYS A 456 34.69 -27.77 -58.64
N THR A 457 35.62 -27.00 -58.08
CA THR A 457 36.73 -26.40 -58.85
C THR A 457 37.85 -27.39 -59.05
N ASN A 458 38.02 -28.36 -58.12
CA ASN A 458 39.02 -29.41 -58.21
C ASN A 458 38.63 -30.54 -59.17
N ASP A 459 37.31 -30.67 -59.43
CA ASP A 459 36.80 -31.62 -60.46
C ASP A 459 36.92 -31.10 -61.89
N VAL A 460 37.44 -29.87 -62.11
CA VAL A 460 37.54 -29.21 -63.45
C VAL A 460 39.01 -28.99 -63.85
N ILE A 461 39.98 -29.40 -62.99
CA ILE A 461 41.40 -29.46 -63.32
C ILE A 461 41.77 -30.93 -63.51
#